data_d4505dbe396fbf8f51f8da01640b96e5
#
_entry.id   d4505dbe396fbf8f51f8da01640b96e5
#
_cell.length_a   1.000
_cell.length_b   1.000
_cell.length_c   1.000
_cell.angle_alpha   90.00
_cell.angle_beta   90.00
_cell.angle_gamma   90.00
#
_symmetry.space_group_name_H-M   'P 1'
#
loop_
_entity.id
_entity.type
_entity.pdbx_description
1 polymer ?
#
loop_
_entity_poly.entity_id
_entity_poly.type
_entity_poly.pdbx_seq_one_letter_code
_entity_poly.pdbx_strand_id
1 'polypeptide(L)'
;FIHGDVRDTDKLSLIIDKYNIVIWLAAIVGDGACKVNNKLTKEVNNDSVEWLAKNYSGKIIFMSSCSVYGENINLIDESAELNPLSNYARYKLKAEKHLEAYSTNFLIFRLGTLFGMGDHYSRPRLDLVVNILTKRAAEGKSLNVFGGEQWRPLLHVKDVSTAIKHCIDNEINGLYNVSMENHTIADIAKKIHELIPASSINFKDIPFEDFRNYKVKNDKFINLGWAPTHTLEDGILEMQSVIVEERIVEPDDKVYSNAKYVSFNEDRWSRNGDGTT
;
A
#
# COMPACT_ATOMS: atom_id res chain seq x y z
N PHE A 1 1.29 4.08 -23.61
CA PHE A 1 1.43 4.88 -22.39
C PHE A 1 0.93 6.30 -22.63
N ILE A 2 0.07 6.81 -21.73
CA ILE A 2 -0.43 8.19 -21.75
C ILE A 2 0.02 8.86 -20.45
N HIS A 3 0.86 9.89 -20.57
CA HIS A 3 1.26 10.68 -19.43
C HIS A 3 0.13 11.64 -19.03
N GLY A 4 -0.20 11.71 -17.74
CA GLY A 4 -1.27 12.58 -17.22
C GLY A 4 -1.29 12.63 -15.70
N ASP A 5 -2.12 13.51 -15.17
CA ASP A 5 -2.44 13.64 -13.74
C ASP A 5 -3.87 13.16 -13.50
N VAL A 6 -4.10 12.40 -12.44
CA VAL A 6 -5.44 11.89 -12.09
C VAL A 6 -6.41 12.99 -11.64
N ARG A 7 -5.92 14.21 -11.42
CA ARG A 7 -6.72 15.40 -11.13
C ARG A 7 -7.23 16.10 -12.39
N ASP A 8 -6.64 15.78 -13.55
CA ASP A 8 -7.09 16.29 -14.86
C ASP A 8 -8.26 15.44 -15.36
N THR A 9 -9.43 15.75 -14.85
CA THR A 9 -10.67 15.04 -15.12
C THR A 9 -11.12 15.16 -16.58
N ASP A 10 -10.79 16.27 -17.26
CA ASP A 10 -11.13 16.47 -18.67
C ASP A 10 -10.34 15.50 -19.54
N LYS A 11 -9.06 15.34 -19.25
CA LYS A 11 -8.22 14.37 -19.95
C LYS A 11 -8.61 12.93 -19.62
N LEU A 12 -8.93 12.63 -18.37
CA LEU A 12 -9.38 11.30 -17.97
C LEU A 12 -10.68 10.91 -18.67
N SER A 13 -11.67 11.83 -18.80
CA SER A 13 -12.94 11.56 -19.46
C SER A 13 -12.79 11.12 -20.91
N LEU A 14 -11.77 11.62 -21.62
CA LEU A 14 -11.48 11.24 -23.01
C LEU A 14 -10.87 9.83 -23.15
N ILE A 15 -10.45 9.23 -22.03
CA ILE A 15 -9.67 7.99 -22.03
C ILE A 15 -10.45 6.84 -21.43
N ILE A 16 -11.06 7.03 -20.25
CA ILE A 16 -11.58 5.93 -19.42
C ILE A 16 -12.70 5.13 -20.10
N ASP A 17 -13.57 5.79 -20.85
CA ASP A 17 -14.71 5.15 -21.52
C ASP A 17 -14.31 4.20 -22.65
N LYS A 18 -13.03 4.19 -23.03
CA LYS A 18 -12.47 3.26 -24.01
C LYS A 18 -12.15 1.88 -23.42
N TYR A 19 -12.24 1.74 -22.11
CA TYR A 19 -11.86 0.53 -21.39
C TYR A 19 -13.03 0.01 -20.54
N ASN A 20 -13.14 -1.31 -20.41
CA ASN A 20 -14.17 -1.96 -19.61
C ASN A 20 -13.82 -2.05 -18.13
N ILE A 21 -12.53 -1.95 -17.80
CA ILE A 21 -11.99 -2.06 -16.44
C ILE A 21 -10.97 -0.95 -16.20
N VAL A 22 -11.12 -0.27 -15.09
CA VAL A 22 -10.14 0.69 -14.57
C VAL A 22 -9.54 0.12 -13.29
N ILE A 23 -8.23 -0.15 -13.27
CA ILE A 23 -7.48 -0.49 -12.07
C ILE A 23 -6.87 0.80 -11.53
N TRP A 24 -7.44 1.32 -10.43
CA TRP A 24 -7.03 2.60 -9.86
C TRP A 24 -5.93 2.43 -8.83
N LEU A 25 -4.68 2.66 -9.27
CA LEU A 25 -3.47 2.58 -8.43
C LEU A 25 -2.95 3.95 -8.00
N ALA A 26 -3.44 5.02 -8.62
CA ALA A 26 -2.99 6.37 -8.34
C ALA A 26 -3.33 6.78 -6.91
N ALA A 27 -2.32 7.08 -6.11
CA ALA A 27 -2.47 7.55 -4.74
C ALA A 27 -1.17 8.14 -4.18
N ILE A 28 -1.27 9.07 -3.25
CA ILE A 28 -0.21 9.39 -2.31
C ILE A 28 -0.32 8.38 -1.16
N VAL A 29 0.69 7.52 -0.99
CA VAL A 29 0.61 6.34 -0.12
C VAL A 29 1.50 6.49 1.11
N GLY A 30 0.91 6.22 2.27
CA GLY A 30 1.56 6.23 3.58
C GLY A 30 1.35 7.54 4.35
N ASP A 31 1.27 7.42 5.69
CA ASP A 31 0.90 8.54 6.58
C ASP A 31 1.89 9.70 6.49
N GLY A 32 3.20 9.39 6.44
CA GLY A 32 4.25 10.40 6.30
C GLY A 32 4.14 11.20 4.99
N ALA A 33 3.89 10.52 3.86
CA ALA A 33 3.73 11.17 2.57
C ALA A 33 2.46 12.04 2.51
N CYS A 34 1.36 11.54 3.08
CA CYS A 34 0.09 12.27 3.12
C CYS A 34 0.13 13.53 4.02
N LYS A 35 1.04 13.57 5.01
CA LYS A 35 1.23 14.74 5.88
C LYS A 35 1.97 15.88 5.17
N VAL A 36 2.78 15.61 4.14
CA VAL A 36 3.58 16.61 3.43
C VAL A 36 2.69 17.69 2.81
N ASN A 37 1.67 17.27 2.05
CA ASN A 37 0.70 18.18 1.44
C ASN A 37 -0.71 17.59 1.53
N ASN A 38 -1.48 18.07 2.50
CA ASN A 38 -2.83 17.52 2.75
C ASN A 38 -3.83 17.89 1.65
N LYS A 39 -3.68 19.05 0.99
CA LYS A 39 -4.54 19.47 -0.13
C LYS A 39 -4.33 18.52 -1.31
N LEU A 40 -3.09 18.35 -1.74
CA LEU A 40 -2.72 17.44 -2.81
C LEU A 40 -3.16 16.00 -2.50
N THR A 41 -2.97 15.56 -1.25
CA THR A 41 -3.41 14.23 -0.80
C THR A 41 -4.93 14.08 -0.94
N LYS A 42 -5.71 15.09 -0.55
CA LYS A 42 -7.17 15.07 -0.72
C LYS A 42 -7.56 14.98 -2.18
N GLU A 43 -6.98 15.82 -3.03
CA GLU A 43 -7.28 15.87 -4.46
C GLU A 43 -6.99 14.50 -5.13
N VAL A 44 -5.83 13.89 -4.82
CA VAL A 44 -5.40 12.62 -5.45
C VAL A 44 -6.10 11.41 -4.84
N ASN A 45 -6.28 11.34 -3.51
CA ASN A 45 -6.77 10.12 -2.84
C ASN A 45 -8.28 10.09 -2.62
N ASN A 46 -8.95 11.24 -2.69
CA ASN A 46 -10.38 11.36 -2.47
C ASN A 46 -11.11 11.91 -3.70
N ASP A 47 -10.79 13.15 -4.11
CA ASP A 47 -11.60 13.89 -5.08
C ASP A 47 -11.55 13.22 -6.48
N SER A 48 -10.39 12.73 -6.89
CA SER A 48 -10.24 12.00 -8.15
C SER A 48 -10.99 10.66 -8.17
N VAL A 49 -11.06 9.97 -7.01
CA VAL A 49 -11.82 8.71 -6.90
C VAL A 49 -13.33 8.99 -6.85
N GLU A 50 -13.75 10.06 -6.18
CA GLU A 50 -15.14 10.50 -6.22
C GLU A 50 -15.59 10.82 -7.65
N TRP A 51 -14.75 11.55 -8.39
CA TRP A 51 -15.02 11.85 -9.79
C TRP A 51 -15.12 10.57 -10.63
N LEU A 52 -14.17 9.65 -10.48
CA LEU A 52 -14.19 8.36 -11.18
C LEU A 52 -15.47 7.57 -10.88
N ALA A 53 -15.86 7.46 -9.62
CA ALA A 53 -17.05 6.73 -9.20
C ALA A 53 -18.35 7.31 -9.79
N LYS A 54 -18.41 8.64 -10.01
CA LYS A 54 -19.57 9.35 -10.58
C LYS A 54 -19.62 9.31 -12.10
N ASN A 55 -18.50 9.20 -12.77
CA ASN A 55 -18.40 9.42 -14.21
C ASN A 55 -17.99 8.18 -15.03
N TYR A 56 -17.65 7.07 -14.38
CA TYR A 56 -17.28 5.84 -15.07
C TYR A 56 -18.24 4.70 -14.76
N SER A 57 -18.81 4.08 -15.79
CA SER A 57 -19.82 3.02 -15.67
C SER A 57 -19.25 1.60 -15.72
N GLY A 58 -17.99 1.44 -16.13
CA GLY A 58 -17.31 0.13 -16.18
C GLY A 58 -16.87 -0.37 -14.79
N LYS A 59 -16.12 -1.46 -14.77
CA LYS A 59 -15.60 -2.03 -13.53
C LYS A 59 -14.44 -1.22 -12.96
N ILE A 60 -14.57 -0.79 -11.70
CA ILE A 60 -13.49 -0.11 -10.96
C ILE A 60 -12.85 -1.07 -9.98
N ILE A 61 -11.55 -1.30 -10.08
CA ILE A 61 -10.75 -2.04 -9.11
C ILE A 61 -9.90 -1.04 -8.31
N PHE A 62 -10.21 -0.92 -7.02
CA PHE A 62 -9.63 0.10 -6.14
C PHE A 62 -8.77 -0.52 -5.04
N MET A 63 -7.54 -0.01 -4.90
CA MET A 63 -6.61 -0.39 -3.84
C MET A 63 -6.85 0.48 -2.60
N SER A 64 -7.63 -0.03 -1.66
CA SER A 64 -7.76 0.50 -0.31
C SER A 64 -6.69 -0.06 0.62
N SER A 65 -6.87 0.03 1.92
CA SER A 65 -5.88 -0.38 2.91
C SER A 65 -6.54 -0.86 4.20
N CYS A 66 -6.00 -1.89 4.83
CA CYS A 66 -6.40 -2.30 6.18
C CYS A 66 -6.16 -1.20 7.24
N SER A 67 -5.42 -0.14 6.92
CA SER A 67 -5.26 1.02 7.82
C SER A 67 -6.59 1.72 8.16
N VAL A 68 -7.67 1.47 7.41
CA VAL A 68 -9.02 1.98 7.70
C VAL A 68 -9.58 1.44 9.03
N TYR A 69 -9.08 0.32 9.52
CA TYR A 69 -9.48 -0.26 10.81
C TYR A 69 -8.85 0.45 12.02
N GLY A 70 -7.70 1.15 11.83
CA GLY A 70 -7.04 1.94 12.87
C GLY A 70 -6.36 1.08 13.92
N GLU A 71 -6.95 0.97 15.11
CA GLU A 71 -6.47 0.14 16.23
C GLU A 71 -7.55 -0.86 16.61
N ASN A 72 -7.19 -2.15 16.62
CA ASN A 72 -8.07 -3.22 17.09
C ASN A 72 -7.25 -4.42 17.56
N ILE A 73 -7.44 -4.84 18.80
CA ILE A 73 -6.72 -5.96 19.42
C ILE A 73 -7.24 -7.33 18.95
N ASN A 74 -8.46 -7.38 18.44
CA ASN A 74 -9.09 -8.61 17.96
C ASN A 74 -8.63 -8.95 16.53
N LEU A 75 -8.82 -10.20 16.15
CA LEU A 75 -8.76 -10.62 14.75
C LEU A 75 -10.08 -10.24 14.07
N ILE A 76 -10.02 -9.32 13.10
CA ILE A 76 -11.18 -8.67 12.50
C ILE A 76 -11.37 -9.06 11.03
N ASP A 77 -12.60 -8.94 10.54
CA ASP A 77 -12.96 -9.10 9.14
C ASP A 77 -13.53 -7.79 8.56
N GLU A 78 -14.11 -7.87 7.35
CA GLU A 78 -14.64 -6.71 6.62
C GLU A 78 -15.84 -6.05 7.28
N SER A 79 -16.52 -6.74 8.21
CA SER A 79 -17.68 -6.23 8.97
C SER A 79 -17.29 -5.38 10.19
N ALA A 80 -16.00 -5.37 10.56
CA ALA A 80 -15.53 -4.66 11.73
C ALA A 80 -15.72 -3.14 11.61
N GLU A 81 -15.86 -2.48 12.75
CA GLU A 81 -15.94 -1.04 12.85
C GLU A 81 -14.66 -0.39 12.29
N LEU A 82 -14.83 0.70 11.55
CA LEU A 82 -13.77 1.44 10.89
C LEU A 82 -13.38 2.66 11.71
N ASN A 83 -12.11 2.77 12.10
CA ASN A 83 -11.57 3.84 12.91
C ASN A 83 -10.25 4.38 12.31
N PRO A 84 -10.26 5.08 11.17
CA PRO A 84 -9.05 5.54 10.50
C PRO A 84 -8.32 6.60 11.33
N LEU A 85 -7.08 6.32 11.74
CA LEU A 85 -6.27 7.17 12.61
C LEU A 85 -5.44 8.22 11.86
N SER A 86 -5.29 8.11 10.53
CA SER A 86 -4.50 9.01 9.71
C SER A 86 -5.28 9.61 8.55
N ASN A 87 -4.78 10.71 7.96
CA ASN A 87 -5.37 11.29 6.75
C ASN A 87 -5.36 10.30 5.58
N TYR A 88 -4.29 9.50 5.44
CA TYR A 88 -4.23 8.44 4.44
C TYR A 88 -5.41 7.47 4.60
N ALA A 89 -5.59 6.90 5.79
CA ALA A 89 -6.67 5.96 6.07
C ALA A 89 -8.07 6.60 5.90
N ARG A 90 -8.24 7.85 6.35
CA ARG A 90 -9.50 8.60 6.19
C ARG A 90 -9.87 8.80 4.72
N TYR A 91 -8.90 9.15 3.86
CA TYR A 91 -9.17 9.33 2.43
C TYR A 91 -9.39 8.00 1.71
N LYS A 92 -8.69 6.93 2.09
CA LYS A 92 -9.00 5.58 1.57
C LYS A 92 -10.44 5.17 1.91
N LEU A 93 -10.87 5.36 3.16
CA LEU A 93 -12.24 5.06 3.58
C LEU A 93 -13.28 5.93 2.85
N LYS A 94 -13.02 7.23 2.65
CA LYS A 94 -13.92 8.09 1.87
C LYS A 94 -14.05 7.61 0.43
N ALA A 95 -12.94 7.22 -0.19
CA ALA A 95 -12.92 6.66 -1.54
C ALA A 95 -13.75 5.36 -1.64
N GLU A 96 -13.65 4.44 -0.64
CA GLU A 96 -14.53 3.27 -0.57
C GLU A 96 -16.01 3.68 -0.59
N LYS A 97 -16.39 4.66 0.26
CA LYS A 97 -17.77 5.16 0.34
C LYS A 97 -18.27 5.80 -0.95
N HIS A 98 -17.39 6.49 -1.70
CA HIS A 98 -17.76 7.03 -3.00
C HIS A 98 -18.06 5.91 -4.01
N LEU A 99 -17.23 4.85 -4.03
CA LEU A 99 -17.46 3.69 -4.89
C LEU A 99 -18.77 2.97 -4.54
N GLU A 100 -19.03 2.74 -3.26
CA GLU A 100 -20.27 2.12 -2.78
C GLU A 100 -21.52 2.96 -3.11
N ALA A 101 -21.40 4.30 -3.10
CA ALA A 101 -22.53 5.21 -3.33
C ALA A 101 -22.85 5.44 -4.82
N TYR A 102 -21.83 5.46 -5.68
CA TYR A 102 -21.98 5.92 -7.05
C TYR A 102 -21.65 4.89 -8.12
N SER A 103 -20.93 3.81 -7.80
CA SER A 103 -20.59 2.76 -8.76
C SER A 103 -21.40 1.49 -8.47
N THR A 104 -21.91 0.85 -9.52
CA THR A 104 -22.60 -0.45 -9.43
C THR A 104 -21.68 -1.64 -9.68
N ASN A 105 -20.48 -1.40 -10.18
CA ASN A 105 -19.53 -2.44 -10.57
C ASN A 105 -18.12 -2.10 -10.03
N PHE A 106 -17.84 -2.51 -8.80
CA PHE A 106 -16.57 -2.24 -8.17
C PHE A 106 -16.00 -3.45 -7.42
N LEU A 107 -14.68 -3.43 -7.30
CA LEU A 107 -13.90 -4.30 -6.45
C LEU A 107 -12.99 -3.44 -5.57
N ILE A 108 -13.08 -3.59 -4.26
CA ILE A 108 -12.25 -2.88 -3.30
C ILE A 108 -11.39 -3.88 -2.54
N PHE A 109 -10.07 -3.70 -2.60
CA PHE A 109 -9.13 -4.45 -1.78
C PHE A 109 -8.62 -3.60 -0.63
N ARG A 110 -8.95 -3.98 0.61
CA ARG A 110 -8.26 -3.51 1.80
C ARG A 110 -6.96 -4.31 1.94
N LEU A 111 -5.89 -3.77 1.38
CA LEU A 111 -4.59 -4.43 1.34
C LEU A 111 -3.92 -4.42 2.71
N GLY A 112 -3.31 -5.53 3.07
CA GLY A 112 -2.32 -5.61 4.14
C GLY A 112 -1.09 -4.75 3.85
N THR A 113 -0.15 -4.71 4.79
CA THR A 113 1.14 -4.02 4.60
C THR A 113 1.93 -4.74 3.51
N LEU A 114 2.16 -4.04 2.41
CA LEU A 114 2.90 -4.61 1.29
C LEU A 114 4.38 -4.75 1.59
N PHE A 115 5.01 -5.79 1.03
CA PHE A 115 6.45 -6.03 1.12
C PHE A 115 6.97 -6.73 -0.15
N GLY A 116 8.28 -6.94 -0.22
CA GLY A 116 8.95 -7.58 -1.36
C GLY A 116 9.17 -6.61 -2.52
N MET A 117 9.64 -7.15 -3.63
CA MET A 117 9.92 -6.42 -4.86
C MET A 117 8.78 -6.58 -5.85
N GLY A 118 8.40 -5.47 -6.47
CA GLY A 118 7.47 -5.45 -7.60
C GLY A 118 8.11 -5.97 -8.89
N ASP A 119 7.65 -5.45 -10.02
CA ASP A 119 8.26 -5.78 -11.31
C ASP A 119 9.60 -5.05 -11.51
N HIS A 120 10.28 -5.41 -12.59
CA HIS A 120 11.60 -4.89 -12.93
C HIS A 120 11.66 -3.37 -13.16
N TYR A 121 10.53 -2.77 -13.53
CA TYR A 121 10.42 -1.33 -13.83
C TYR A 121 9.80 -0.53 -12.70
N SER A 122 9.31 -1.19 -11.65
CA SER A 122 8.69 -0.51 -10.51
C SER A 122 9.76 0.16 -9.64
N ARG A 123 9.41 1.32 -9.10
CA ARG A 123 10.21 1.97 -8.05
C ARG A 123 10.06 1.19 -6.74
N PRO A 124 11.11 0.56 -6.21
CA PRO A 124 11.01 -0.16 -4.95
C PRO A 124 10.69 0.79 -3.79
N ARG A 125 9.93 0.30 -2.82
CA ARG A 125 9.60 0.99 -1.58
C ARG A 125 10.49 0.47 -0.47
N LEU A 126 11.56 1.21 -0.14
CA LEU A 126 12.49 0.85 0.93
C LEU A 126 12.11 1.46 2.29
N ASP A 127 10.95 2.11 2.36
CA ASP A 127 10.37 2.70 3.57
C ASP A 127 9.22 1.86 4.19
N LEU A 128 8.93 0.68 3.65
CA LEU A 128 7.99 -0.29 4.21
C LEU A 128 8.71 -1.18 5.23
N VAL A 129 8.02 -1.58 6.31
CA VAL A 129 8.65 -2.21 7.47
C VAL A 129 9.50 -3.43 7.15
N VAL A 130 9.00 -4.38 6.38
CA VAL A 130 9.79 -5.58 5.99
C VAL A 130 10.98 -5.15 5.13
N ASN A 131 10.75 -4.32 4.13
CA ASN A 131 11.78 -3.90 3.18
C ASN A 131 12.89 -3.08 3.84
N ILE A 132 12.56 -2.12 4.73
CA ILE A 132 13.57 -1.31 5.40
C ILE A 132 14.38 -2.12 6.42
N LEU A 133 13.75 -3.02 7.17
CA LEU A 133 14.48 -3.89 8.11
C LEU A 133 15.38 -4.87 7.36
N THR A 134 14.89 -5.49 6.28
CA THR A 134 15.71 -6.38 5.44
C THR A 134 16.89 -5.65 4.80
N LYS A 135 16.66 -4.46 4.25
CA LYS A 135 17.74 -3.61 3.73
C LYS A 135 18.82 -3.38 4.79
N ARG A 136 18.43 -2.97 6.00
CA ARG A 136 19.38 -2.75 7.10
C ARG A 136 20.16 -4.01 7.46
N ALA A 137 19.47 -5.16 7.51
CA ALA A 137 20.12 -6.46 7.77
C ALA A 137 21.14 -6.80 6.68
N ALA A 138 20.77 -6.66 5.40
CA ALA A 138 21.66 -6.91 4.26
C ALA A 138 22.90 -6.01 4.23
N GLU A 139 22.77 -4.77 4.76
CA GLU A 139 23.88 -3.82 4.93
C GLU A 139 24.71 -4.07 6.23
N GLY A 140 24.43 -5.14 7.00
CA GLY A 140 25.08 -5.42 8.29
C GLY A 140 24.76 -4.43 9.41
N LYS A 141 23.68 -3.64 9.26
CA LYS A 141 23.22 -2.62 10.23
C LYS A 141 22.24 -3.22 11.24
N SER A 142 22.18 -2.62 12.45
CA SER A 142 21.20 -3.01 13.45
C SER A 142 19.75 -2.75 13.01
N LEU A 143 18.85 -3.68 13.32
CA LEU A 143 17.42 -3.56 13.14
C LEU A 143 16.84 -2.77 14.31
N ASN A 144 16.52 -1.50 14.12
CA ASN A 144 15.87 -0.71 15.15
C ASN A 144 14.36 -0.99 15.16
N VAL A 145 13.89 -1.62 16.22
CA VAL A 145 12.47 -1.94 16.45
C VAL A 145 11.91 -1.00 17.49
N PHE A 146 10.92 -0.22 17.12
CA PHE A 146 10.23 0.72 18.00
C PHE A 146 8.94 0.07 18.54
N GLY A 147 8.86 -0.14 19.85
CA GLY A 147 7.81 -0.94 20.49
C GLY A 147 7.96 -2.41 20.15
N GLY A 148 7.39 -2.85 19.05
CA GLY A 148 7.53 -4.21 18.51
C GLY A 148 6.26 -5.04 18.56
N GLU A 149 5.34 -4.75 19.48
CA GLU A 149 4.11 -5.53 19.73
C GLU A 149 2.97 -5.21 18.72
N GLN A 150 3.17 -4.20 17.88
CA GLN A 150 2.15 -3.79 16.90
C GLN A 150 2.00 -4.85 15.80
N TRP A 151 0.78 -5.28 15.59
CA TRP A 151 0.42 -6.23 14.55
C TRP A 151 0.28 -5.57 13.18
N ARG A 152 0.74 -6.27 12.16
CA ARG A 152 0.57 -5.91 10.74
C ARG A 152 0.13 -7.14 9.94
N PRO A 153 -1.01 -7.08 9.26
CA PRO A 153 -1.27 -8.02 8.18
C PRO A 153 -0.28 -7.74 7.05
N LEU A 154 0.39 -8.77 6.56
CA LEU A 154 1.38 -8.66 5.49
C LEU A 154 0.79 -9.18 4.18
N LEU A 155 1.31 -8.67 3.07
CA LEU A 155 0.99 -9.16 1.73
C LEU A 155 2.16 -8.90 0.79
N HIS A 156 2.63 -9.94 0.08
CA HIS A 156 3.65 -9.74 -0.93
C HIS A 156 3.08 -8.95 -2.13
N VAL A 157 3.85 -7.99 -2.66
CA VAL A 157 3.34 -7.09 -3.71
C VAL A 157 2.96 -7.82 -4.99
N LYS A 158 3.62 -8.94 -5.33
CA LYS A 158 3.27 -9.76 -6.49
C LYS A 158 1.92 -10.48 -6.32
N ASP A 159 1.55 -10.84 -5.09
CA ASP A 159 0.27 -11.47 -4.81
C ASP A 159 -0.91 -10.50 -5.00
N VAL A 160 -0.70 -9.18 -4.93
CA VAL A 160 -1.72 -8.21 -5.31
C VAL A 160 -2.11 -8.36 -6.78
N SER A 161 -1.14 -8.56 -7.67
CA SER A 161 -1.40 -8.72 -9.10
C SER A 161 -2.14 -10.01 -9.43
N THR A 162 -1.81 -11.12 -8.74
CA THR A 162 -2.54 -12.39 -8.88
C THR A 162 -3.96 -12.28 -8.34
N ALA A 163 -4.18 -11.55 -7.24
CA ALA A 163 -5.50 -11.27 -6.69
C ALA A 163 -6.37 -10.47 -7.67
N ILE A 164 -5.81 -9.41 -8.27
CA ILE A 164 -6.50 -8.61 -9.30
C ILE A 164 -6.87 -9.49 -10.50
N LYS A 165 -5.91 -10.28 -11.00
CA LYS A 165 -6.14 -11.17 -12.14
C LYS A 165 -7.24 -12.18 -11.83
N HIS A 166 -7.20 -12.82 -10.66
CA HIS A 166 -8.23 -13.77 -10.23
C HIS A 166 -9.62 -13.15 -10.23
N CYS A 167 -9.77 -11.90 -9.73
CA CYS A 167 -11.06 -11.22 -9.72
C CYS A 167 -11.54 -10.78 -11.10
N ILE A 168 -10.63 -10.49 -12.01
CA ILE A 168 -11.00 -10.18 -13.40
C ILE A 168 -11.49 -11.44 -14.12
N ASP A 169 -10.74 -12.53 -14.00
CA ASP A 169 -11.05 -13.81 -14.69
C ASP A 169 -12.35 -14.44 -14.19
N ASN A 170 -12.73 -14.20 -12.92
CA ASN A 170 -13.92 -14.77 -12.29
C ASN A 170 -15.04 -13.73 -12.03
N GLU A 171 -14.94 -12.54 -12.61
CA GLU A 171 -15.93 -11.45 -12.52
C GLU A 171 -16.32 -11.07 -11.07
N ILE A 172 -15.39 -11.22 -10.11
CA ILE A 172 -15.63 -10.99 -8.69
C ILE A 172 -15.74 -9.49 -8.42
N ASN A 173 -16.79 -9.09 -7.70
CA ASN A 173 -17.05 -7.72 -7.22
C ASN A 173 -17.19 -7.71 -5.71
N GLY A 174 -17.13 -6.51 -5.11
CA GLY A 174 -17.34 -6.28 -3.68
C GLY A 174 -16.10 -5.79 -2.95
N LEU A 175 -16.08 -5.95 -1.63
CA LEU A 175 -15.02 -5.47 -0.75
C LEU A 175 -14.40 -6.65 0.00
N TYR A 176 -13.07 -6.73 0.00
CA TYR A 176 -12.31 -7.82 0.59
C TYR A 176 -11.04 -7.32 1.30
N ASN A 177 -10.74 -7.92 2.45
CA ASN A 177 -9.40 -7.90 3.01
C ASN A 177 -8.50 -8.81 2.17
N VAL A 178 -7.32 -8.30 1.82
CA VAL A 178 -6.33 -9.08 1.08
C VAL A 178 -5.01 -9.02 1.83
N SER A 179 -4.70 -10.12 2.49
CA SER A 179 -3.47 -10.30 3.28
C SER A 179 -3.01 -11.74 3.19
N MET A 180 -1.80 -11.99 3.65
CA MET A 180 -1.20 -13.31 3.78
C MET A 180 -1.29 -13.76 5.24
N GLU A 181 -0.50 -13.15 6.10
CA GLU A 181 -0.36 -13.47 7.52
C GLU A 181 -0.29 -12.21 8.37
N ASN A 182 -0.60 -12.34 9.66
CA ASN A 182 -0.45 -11.27 10.63
C ASN A 182 0.80 -11.50 11.46
N HIS A 183 1.71 -10.52 11.50
CA HIS A 183 2.94 -10.56 12.30
C HIS A 183 3.07 -9.33 13.17
N THR A 184 3.72 -9.46 14.33
CA THR A 184 4.19 -8.30 15.07
C THR A 184 5.46 -7.74 14.41
N ILE A 185 5.76 -6.47 14.66
CA ILE A 185 7.02 -5.88 14.16
C ILE A 185 8.23 -6.61 14.75
N ALA A 186 8.13 -7.08 16.00
CA ALA A 186 9.17 -7.88 16.65
C ALA A 186 9.37 -9.23 15.94
N ASP A 187 8.30 -9.93 15.54
CA ASP A 187 8.40 -11.21 14.83
C ASP A 187 9.02 -11.02 13.43
N ILE A 188 8.66 -9.95 12.73
CA ILE A 188 9.29 -9.60 11.44
C ILE A 188 10.80 -9.41 11.64
N ALA A 189 11.22 -8.64 12.66
CA ALA A 189 12.63 -8.40 12.92
C ALA A 189 13.39 -9.68 13.30
N LYS A 190 12.79 -10.57 14.12
CA LYS A 190 13.35 -11.87 14.47
C LYS A 190 13.53 -12.75 13.23
N LYS A 191 12.50 -12.84 12.37
CA LYS A 191 12.55 -13.63 11.14
C LYS A 191 13.65 -13.13 10.19
N ILE A 192 13.80 -11.80 10.07
CA ILE A 192 14.87 -11.20 9.27
C ILE A 192 16.25 -11.55 9.86
N HIS A 193 16.40 -11.47 11.20
CA HIS A 193 17.66 -11.82 11.86
C HIS A 193 18.02 -13.31 11.72
N GLU A 194 17.03 -14.21 11.78
CA GLU A 194 17.23 -15.64 11.53
C GLU A 194 17.77 -15.91 10.12
N LEU A 195 17.24 -15.24 9.12
CA LEU A 195 17.66 -15.39 7.73
C LEU A 195 18.94 -14.63 7.39
N ILE A 196 19.22 -13.54 8.09
CA ILE A 196 20.39 -12.67 7.88
C ILE A 196 21.10 -12.44 9.23
N PRO A 197 21.86 -13.44 9.74
CA PRO A 197 22.46 -13.41 11.08
C PRO A 197 23.52 -12.32 11.29
N ALA A 198 24.04 -11.73 10.20
CA ALA A 198 24.97 -10.59 10.28
C ALA A 198 24.35 -9.32 10.90
N SER A 199 23.03 -9.26 11.01
CA SER A 199 22.28 -8.16 11.64
C SER A 199 22.19 -8.37 13.16
N SER A 200 21.82 -7.29 13.88
CA SER A 200 21.45 -7.35 15.30
C SER A 200 20.11 -6.66 15.51
N ILE A 201 19.32 -7.12 16.48
CA ILE A 201 18.02 -6.48 16.81
C ILE A 201 18.23 -5.55 17.99
N ASN A 202 17.76 -4.30 17.85
CA ASN A 202 17.83 -3.28 18.86
C ASN A 202 16.42 -2.74 19.15
N PHE A 203 15.80 -3.20 20.24
CA PHE A 203 14.52 -2.69 20.69
C PHE A 203 14.71 -1.31 21.31
N LYS A 204 13.94 -0.34 20.84
CA LYS A 204 13.93 1.05 21.31
C LYS A 204 12.64 1.33 22.04
N ASP A 205 12.75 1.65 23.31
CA ASP A 205 11.63 2.11 24.15
C ASP A 205 11.45 3.63 23.97
N ILE A 206 11.07 4.03 22.78
CA ILE A 206 10.74 5.40 22.43
C ILE A 206 9.28 5.43 22.00
N PRO A 207 8.47 6.40 22.48
CA PRO A 207 7.11 6.57 22.02
C PRO A 207 7.09 6.67 20.50
N PHE A 208 6.53 5.67 19.83
CA PHE A 208 6.43 5.64 18.39
C PHE A 208 5.03 6.10 18.00
N GLU A 209 4.93 7.05 17.07
CA GLU A 209 3.65 7.68 16.69
C GLU A 209 2.74 6.77 15.82
N ASP A 210 3.13 5.54 15.52
CA ASP A 210 2.32 4.62 14.71
C ASP A 210 1.37 3.80 15.56
N PHE A 211 0.21 4.37 15.87
CA PHE A 211 -0.85 3.75 16.66
C PHE A 211 -1.63 2.66 15.92
N ARG A 212 -1.31 2.37 14.67
CA ARG A 212 -1.96 1.28 13.92
C ARG A 212 -1.59 -0.05 14.56
N ASN A 213 -2.59 -0.82 14.94
CA ASN A 213 -2.41 -2.12 15.57
C ASN A 213 -3.64 -2.98 15.27
N TYR A 214 -3.55 -3.86 14.29
CA TYR A 214 -4.67 -4.67 13.85
C TYR A 214 -4.22 -5.97 13.18
N LYS A 215 -5.05 -7.01 13.37
CA LYS A 215 -4.96 -8.30 12.69
C LYS A 215 -6.22 -8.49 11.86
N VAL A 216 -6.09 -8.94 10.62
CA VAL A 216 -7.25 -9.14 9.74
C VAL A 216 -7.37 -10.60 9.30
N LYS A 217 -8.63 -11.04 9.14
CA LYS A 217 -8.98 -12.25 8.40
C LYS A 217 -9.12 -11.91 6.94
N ASN A 218 -8.72 -12.84 6.09
CA ASN A 218 -8.89 -12.80 4.64
C ASN A 218 -9.75 -13.98 4.12
N ASP A 219 -10.43 -14.69 5.04
CA ASP A 219 -11.22 -15.90 4.73
C ASP A 219 -12.27 -15.63 3.65
N LYS A 220 -12.91 -14.45 3.67
CA LYS A 220 -13.89 -14.04 2.68
C LYS A 220 -13.33 -14.08 1.26
N PHE A 221 -12.09 -13.64 1.06
CA PHE A 221 -11.45 -13.64 -0.24
C PHE A 221 -10.85 -15.01 -0.61
N ILE A 222 -10.25 -15.70 0.35
CA ILE A 222 -9.72 -17.07 0.15
C ILE A 222 -10.84 -18.04 -0.27
N ASN A 223 -12.03 -17.92 0.31
CA ASN A 223 -13.19 -18.75 -0.05
C ASN A 223 -13.67 -18.56 -1.49
N LEU A 224 -13.18 -17.53 -2.20
CA LEU A 224 -13.41 -17.35 -3.63
C LEU A 224 -12.35 -18.05 -4.51
N GLY A 225 -11.48 -18.85 -3.91
CA GLY A 225 -10.50 -19.68 -4.61
C GLY A 225 -9.14 -18.99 -4.89
N TRP A 226 -8.89 -17.80 -4.33
CA TRP A 226 -7.57 -17.18 -4.36
C TRP A 226 -6.80 -17.45 -3.08
N ALA A 227 -5.49 -17.64 -3.18
CA ALA A 227 -4.59 -17.69 -2.03
C ALA A 227 -3.27 -16.99 -2.37
N PRO A 228 -2.60 -16.36 -1.37
CA PRO A 228 -1.26 -15.83 -1.55
C PRO A 228 -0.27 -16.97 -1.83
N THR A 229 0.73 -16.71 -2.64
CA THR A 229 1.73 -17.71 -3.05
C THR A 229 3.13 -17.41 -2.53
N HIS A 230 3.38 -16.18 -2.07
CA HIS A 230 4.68 -15.77 -1.52
C HIS A 230 4.62 -15.70 -0.01
N THR A 231 5.67 -16.17 0.64
CA THR A 231 5.87 -16.12 2.10
C THR A 231 6.63 -14.86 2.52
N LEU A 232 6.65 -14.58 3.83
CA LEU A 232 7.50 -13.54 4.40
C LEU A 232 8.99 -13.79 4.09
N GLU A 233 9.41 -15.05 4.16
CA GLU A 233 10.77 -15.49 3.84
C GLU A 233 11.15 -15.18 2.40
N ASP A 234 10.27 -15.50 1.43
CA ASP A 234 10.51 -15.19 0.01
C ASP A 234 10.79 -13.70 -0.20
N GLY A 235 9.99 -12.82 0.39
CA GLY A 235 10.18 -11.37 0.24
C GLY A 235 11.43 -10.84 0.94
N ILE A 236 11.83 -11.45 2.08
CA ILE A 236 13.08 -11.09 2.77
C ILE A 236 14.28 -11.51 1.91
N LEU A 237 14.33 -12.74 1.41
CA LEU A 237 15.43 -13.24 0.60
C LEU A 237 15.53 -12.51 -0.75
N GLU A 238 14.40 -12.22 -1.39
CA GLU A 238 14.34 -11.40 -2.60
C GLU A 238 14.93 -10.00 -2.37
N MET A 239 14.52 -9.33 -1.30
CA MET A 239 15.02 -8.00 -0.96
C MET A 239 16.51 -8.03 -0.59
N GLN A 240 16.96 -9.04 0.17
CA GLN A 240 18.36 -9.24 0.51
C GLN A 240 19.22 -9.37 -0.76
N SER A 241 18.82 -10.25 -1.69
CA SER A 241 19.52 -10.46 -2.97
C SER A 241 19.69 -9.16 -3.74
N VAL A 242 18.60 -8.36 -3.86
CA VAL A 242 18.61 -7.09 -4.59
C VAL A 242 19.58 -6.08 -3.99
N ILE A 243 19.73 -6.05 -2.65
CA ILE A 243 20.65 -5.14 -1.95
C ILE A 243 22.10 -5.65 -2.05
N VAL A 244 22.33 -6.93 -1.78
CA VAL A 244 23.68 -7.54 -1.79
C VAL A 244 24.29 -7.54 -3.20
N GLU A 245 23.47 -7.76 -4.22
CA GLU A 245 23.89 -7.73 -5.63
C GLU A 245 23.96 -6.31 -6.22
N GLU A 246 23.77 -5.27 -5.38
CA GLU A 246 23.84 -3.86 -5.77
C GLU A 246 22.90 -3.49 -6.94
N ARG A 247 21.77 -4.22 -7.09
CA ARG A 247 20.78 -3.95 -8.15
C ARG A 247 19.99 -2.67 -7.89
N ILE A 248 20.00 -2.15 -6.66
CA ILE A 248 19.50 -0.83 -6.31
C ILE A 248 20.71 0.05 -6.04
N VAL A 249 20.94 0.99 -6.95
CA VAL A 249 21.98 2.01 -6.79
C VAL A 249 21.51 3.04 -5.75
N GLU A 250 22.37 3.35 -4.77
CA GLU A 250 22.08 4.31 -3.70
C GLU A 250 20.78 4.00 -2.92
N PRO A 251 20.69 2.86 -2.19
CA PRO A 251 19.46 2.44 -1.51
C PRO A 251 18.93 3.43 -0.46
N ASP A 252 19.71 4.44 -0.09
CA ASP A 252 19.32 5.53 0.82
C ASP A 252 18.76 6.77 0.10
N ASP A 253 18.71 6.76 -1.25
CA ASP A 253 18.14 7.86 -2.01
C ASP A 253 16.68 8.11 -1.62
N LYS A 254 16.31 9.40 -1.62
CA LYS A 254 14.94 9.86 -1.31
C LYS A 254 13.89 9.26 -2.24
N VAL A 255 14.26 8.83 -3.44
CA VAL A 255 13.34 8.23 -4.40
C VAL A 255 12.67 6.96 -3.83
N TYR A 256 13.35 6.20 -2.95
CA TYR A 256 12.84 4.96 -2.37
C TYR A 256 11.99 5.14 -1.10
N SER A 257 11.75 6.39 -0.67
CA SER A 257 10.87 6.73 0.45
C SER A 257 9.75 7.65 0.00
N ASN A 258 8.49 7.22 0.16
CA ASN A 258 7.36 8.01 -0.30
C ASN A 258 7.31 9.41 0.32
N ALA A 259 7.54 9.54 1.62
CA ALA A 259 7.50 10.85 2.29
C ALA A 259 8.59 11.79 1.74
N LYS A 260 9.83 11.30 1.59
CA LYS A 260 10.93 12.08 1.03
C LYS A 260 10.70 12.42 -0.45
N TYR A 261 10.17 11.47 -1.22
CA TYR A 261 9.88 11.65 -2.64
C TYR A 261 8.78 12.69 -2.87
N VAL A 262 7.69 12.64 -2.09
CA VAL A 262 6.61 13.62 -2.16
C VAL A 262 7.13 15.01 -1.77
N SER A 263 7.85 15.13 -0.66
CA SER A 263 8.44 16.40 -0.23
C SER A 263 9.37 17.02 -1.28
N PHE A 264 10.19 16.20 -1.93
CA PHE A 264 11.10 16.66 -2.98
C PHE A 264 10.39 17.14 -4.25
N ASN A 265 9.24 16.57 -4.59
CA ASN A 265 8.48 16.90 -5.79
C ASN A 265 7.26 17.80 -5.51
N GLU A 266 7.08 18.30 -4.29
CA GLU A 266 5.90 19.05 -3.87
C GLU A 266 5.62 20.25 -4.76
N ASP A 267 6.64 21.07 -5.04
CA ASP A 267 6.53 22.24 -5.90
C ASP A 267 6.10 21.89 -7.33
N ARG A 268 6.62 20.78 -7.86
CA ARG A 268 6.26 20.31 -9.20
C ARG A 268 4.80 19.92 -9.32
N TRP A 269 4.28 19.26 -8.29
CA TRP A 269 2.87 18.79 -8.30
C TRP A 269 1.88 19.86 -7.89
N SER A 270 2.32 20.87 -7.13
CA SER A 270 1.50 22.02 -6.77
C SER A 270 1.27 22.98 -7.96
N ARG A 271 2.22 23.08 -8.89
CA ARG A 271 2.15 23.98 -10.05
C ARG A 271 1.29 23.46 -11.20
N ASN A 272 1.09 22.14 -11.31
CA ASN A 272 0.31 21.56 -12.41
C ASN A 272 -1.21 21.75 -12.26
N GLY A 273 -1.69 22.45 -11.22
CA GLY A 273 -3.08 22.87 -11.09
C GLY A 273 -3.47 24.12 -11.93
N ASP A 274 -2.48 24.85 -12.46
CA ASP A 274 -2.69 26.11 -13.16
C ASP A 274 -2.48 26.04 -14.69
N GLY A 275 -2.58 24.86 -15.28
CA GLY A 275 -2.78 24.70 -16.74
C GLY A 275 -1.70 25.28 -17.67
N THR A 276 -0.45 25.45 -17.21
CA THR A 276 0.63 25.97 -18.06
C THR A 276 1.83 25.02 -18.11
N THR A 277 2.01 24.47 -19.31
CA THR A 277 3.06 23.69 -19.99
C THR A 277 3.32 22.28 -19.50
#